data_12601afafc09cd22da24ed0da6984013
#
_entry.id   12601afafc09cd22da24ed0da6984013
#
_cell.length_a   1.000
_cell.length_b   1.000
_cell.length_c   1.000
_cell.angle_alpha   90.00
_cell.angle_beta   90.00
_cell.angle_gamma   90.00
#
_symmetry.space_group_name_H-M   'P 1'
#
loop_
_entity.id
_entity.type
_entity.pdbx_description
1 polymer ?
#
loop_
_entity_poly.entity_id
_entity_poly.type
_entity_poly.pdbx_seq_one_letter_code
_entity_poly.pdbx_strand_id
1 'polypeptide(L)'
;YPFVYGAVGVHPDDAGIMTQDTLDEIRRLSHMEKMVAIGEIGLDYYWHKEEAEHKQQQEMFRAQMDIAREEKLPFMIHSRDAAEDTLEIVKEYMKKDMFGGIIHCFSYSKEIAAEYLKMGLYLGIGGVLTFKNAKKLKEVAAIAPLSQIVLETDCPYMAPEPNRGRRNSSLNLPYVAEALAQIKGITAEEVIAVTEENAKRLLFRA
;
A
#
# COMPACT_ATOMS: atom_id res chain seq x y z
N TYR A 1 -16.63 6.11 -14.12
CA TYR A 1 -15.77 5.50 -15.14
C TYR A 1 -15.68 4.00 -14.89
N PRO A 2 -15.77 3.14 -15.93
CA PRO A 2 -15.80 1.69 -15.76
C PRO A 2 -14.51 1.11 -15.17
N PHE A 3 -13.38 1.79 -15.32
CA PHE A 3 -12.06 1.38 -14.86
C PHE A 3 -11.65 1.96 -13.50
N VAL A 4 -12.52 2.73 -12.83
CA VAL A 4 -12.25 3.28 -11.49
C VAL A 4 -12.85 2.35 -10.45
N TYR A 5 -12.04 1.97 -9.47
CA TYR A 5 -12.39 1.18 -8.31
C TYR A 5 -11.99 1.93 -7.05
N GLY A 6 -12.60 1.58 -5.91
CA GLY A 6 -12.38 2.25 -4.65
C GLY A 6 -11.80 1.32 -3.59
N ALA A 7 -11.10 1.92 -2.65
CA ALA A 7 -10.83 1.36 -1.33
C ALA A 7 -11.50 2.25 -0.28
N VAL A 8 -11.92 1.68 0.83
CA VAL A 8 -12.55 2.40 1.93
C VAL A 8 -11.84 2.11 3.24
N GLY A 9 -11.52 3.17 3.97
CA GLY A 9 -10.84 3.10 5.26
C GLY A 9 -10.65 4.50 5.83
N VAL A 10 -10.10 4.54 7.06
CA VAL A 10 -9.69 5.78 7.73
C VAL A 10 -8.19 5.78 7.86
N HIS A 11 -7.57 6.81 7.28
CA HIS A 11 -6.12 7.02 7.35
C HIS A 11 -5.66 7.24 8.81
N PRO A 12 -4.46 6.83 9.20
CA PRO A 12 -3.97 7.03 10.57
C PRO A 12 -3.99 8.47 11.07
N ASP A 13 -3.86 9.47 10.18
CA ASP A 13 -3.99 10.89 10.56
C ASP A 13 -5.36 11.22 11.16
N ASP A 14 -6.40 10.49 10.76
CA ASP A 14 -7.77 10.67 11.21
C ASP A 14 -8.21 9.63 12.27
N ALA A 15 -7.29 8.84 12.82
CA ALA A 15 -7.61 7.82 13.83
C ALA A 15 -8.35 8.39 15.04
N GLY A 16 -8.08 9.65 15.39
CA GLY A 16 -8.69 10.33 16.54
C GLY A 16 -10.20 10.57 16.43
N ILE A 17 -10.76 10.54 15.22
CA ILE A 17 -12.20 10.75 15.00
C ILE A 17 -12.98 9.45 14.80
N MET A 18 -12.32 8.29 14.82
CA MET A 18 -13.00 7.01 14.61
C MET A 18 -13.91 6.64 15.78
N THR A 19 -15.10 6.20 15.43
CA THR A 19 -16.14 5.71 16.35
C THR A 19 -16.66 4.37 15.83
N GLN A 20 -17.54 3.72 16.61
CA GLN A 20 -18.25 2.53 16.13
C GLN A 20 -19.08 2.84 14.87
N ASP A 21 -19.72 3.99 14.78
CA ASP A 21 -20.49 4.40 13.60
C ASP A 21 -19.59 4.52 12.37
N THR A 22 -18.34 4.97 12.54
CA THR A 22 -17.35 5.03 11.45
C THR A 22 -16.98 3.62 10.97
N LEU A 23 -16.78 2.67 11.88
CA LEU A 23 -16.49 1.27 11.52
C LEU A 23 -17.67 0.61 10.79
N ASP A 24 -18.90 0.88 11.25
CA ASP A 24 -20.12 0.38 10.61
C ASP A 24 -20.31 0.99 9.21
N GLU A 25 -19.96 2.26 9.04
CA GLU A 25 -19.99 2.92 7.74
C GLU A 25 -18.91 2.34 6.77
N ILE A 26 -17.71 2.02 7.25
CA ILE A 26 -16.69 1.32 6.44
C ILE A 26 -17.24 -0.03 5.96
N ARG A 27 -17.88 -0.82 6.84
CA ARG A 27 -18.52 -2.08 6.44
C ARG A 27 -19.59 -1.86 5.39
N ARG A 28 -20.47 -0.89 5.60
CA ARG A 28 -21.53 -0.57 4.63
C ARG A 28 -20.95 -0.17 3.27
N LEU A 29 -19.92 0.67 3.25
CA LEU A 29 -19.28 1.13 2.02
C LEU A 29 -18.49 0.02 1.33
N SER A 30 -17.92 -0.94 2.06
CA SER A 30 -17.16 -2.05 1.49
C SER A 30 -18.02 -2.98 0.61
N HIS A 31 -19.34 -2.98 0.82
CA HIS A 31 -20.29 -3.72 -0.01
C HIS A 31 -20.74 -2.98 -1.28
N MET A 32 -20.31 -1.73 -1.48
CA MET A 32 -20.66 -1.02 -2.71
C MET A 32 -20.00 -1.65 -3.92
N GLU A 33 -20.69 -1.61 -5.07
CA GLU A 33 -20.12 -2.02 -6.34
C GLU A 33 -18.77 -1.30 -6.58
N LYS A 34 -17.76 -2.05 -6.99
CA LYS A 34 -16.39 -1.57 -7.22
C LYS A 34 -15.59 -1.15 -5.99
N MET A 35 -16.04 -1.42 -4.78
CA MET A 35 -15.16 -1.40 -3.62
C MET A 35 -14.37 -2.71 -3.58
N VAL A 36 -13.04 -2.62 -3.65
CA VAL A 36 -12.15 -3.78 -3.87
C VAL A 36 -11.14 -3.99 -2.75
N ALA A 37 -11.04 -3.05 -1.80
CA ALA A 37 -10.09 -3.14 -0.69
C ALA A 37 -10.56 -2.34 0.52
N ILE A 38 -10.02 -2.68 1.70
CA ILE A 38 -10.04 -1.84 2.90
C ILE A 38 -8.73 -1.06 2.94
N GLY A 39 -8.81 0.25 2.89
CA GLY A 39 -7.65 1.14 2.83
C GLY A 39 -8.03 2.59 2.48
N GLU A 40 -7.16 3.50 2.73
CA GLU A 40 -5.83 3.36 3.29
C GLU A 40 -5.91 3.31 4.82
N ILE A 41 -5.28 2.31 5.44
CA ILE A 41 -5.27 2.08 6.88
C ILE A 41 -3.83 1.86 7.36
N GLY A 42 -3.54 2.02 8.64
CA GLY A 42 -2.18 1.75 9.12
C GLY A 42 -1.69 2.70 10.19
N LEU A 43 -0.41 3.06 10.14
CA LEU A 43 0.28 3.85 11.17
C LEU A 43 1.12 4.97 10.54
N ASP A 44 1.02 6.19 11.10
CA ASP A 44 1.90 7.32 10.79
C ASP A 44 2.46 7.94 12.08
N TYR A 45 3.72 7.65 12.38
CA TYR A 45 4.44 8.20 13.52
C TYR A 45 5.31 9.42 13.15
N TYR A 46 5.28 9.81 11.89
CA TYR A 46 5.98 11.01 11.45
C TYR A 46 5.28 12.29 11.91
N TRP A 47 3.96 12.35 11.74
CA TRP A 47 3.15 13.50 12.13
C TRP A 47 2.62 13.39 13.56
N HIS A 48 2.41 12.18 14.07
CA HIS A 48 1.90 11.88 15.40
C HIS A 48 3.04 11.36 16.27
N LYS A 49 3.39 12.09 17.34
CA LYS A 49 4.58 11.79 18.14
C LYS A 49 4.25 11.29 19.54
N GLU A 50 3.02 11.45 19.97
CA GLU A 50 2.61 11.08 21.31
C GLU A 50 2.26 9.59 21.39
N GLU A 51 2.72 8.93 22.45
CA GLU A 51 2.44 7.49 22.66
C GLU A 51 0.94 7.16 22.69
N ALA A 52 0.12 8.08 23.19
CA ALA A 52 -1.33 7.92 23.19
C ALA A 52 -1.91 7.91 21.77
N GLU A 53 -1.40 8.73 20.87
CA GLU A 53 -1.80 8.75 19.45
C GLU A 53 -1.37 7.46 18.76
N HIS A 54 -0.16 6.96 19.04
CA HIS A 54 0.32 5.69 18.50
C HIS A 54 -0.60 4.53 18.90
N LYS A 55 -0.97 4.44 20.18
CA LYS A 55 -1.91 3.41 20.68
C LYS A 55 -3.27 3.51 19.97
N GLN A 56 -3.80 4.72 19.84
CA GLN A 56 -5.06 4.94 19.15
C GLN A 56 -4.98 4.51 17.68
N GLN A 57 -3.93 4.87 16.96
CA GLN A 57 -3.73 4.41 15.58
C GLN A 57 -3.64 2.88 15.51
N GLN A 58 -2.91 2.23 16.43
CA GLN A 58 -2.80 0.77 16.46
C GLN A 58 -4.16 0.09 16.72
N GLU A 59 -4.98 0.63 17.63
CA GLU A 59 -6.33 0.13 17.87
C GLU A 59 -7.21 0.27 16.63
N MET A 60 -7.19 1.44 15.98
CA MET A 60 -7.97 1.71 14.78
C MET A 60 -7.50 0.90 13.58
N PHE A 61 -6.18 0.69 13.45
CA PHE A 61 -5.62 -0.19 12.43
C PHE A 61 -6.14 -1.63 12.61
N ARG A 62 -6.08 -2.17 13.82
CA ARG A 62 -6.58 -3.53 14.12
C ARG A 62 -8.09 -3.65 13.83
N ALA A 63 -8.89 -2.67 14.23
CA ALA A 63 -10.33 -2.68 13.98
C ALA A 63 -10.65 -2.72 12.48
N GLN A 64 -9.90 -1.98 11.65
CA GLN A 64 -10.07 -2.00 10.19
C GLN A 64 -9.50 -3.28 9.55
N MET A 65 -8.44 -3.86 10.08
CA MET A 65 -7.95 -5.18 9.67
C MET A 65 -8.97 -6.29 9.98
N ASP A 66 -9.71 -6.17 11.10
CA ASP A 66 -10.81 -7.09 11.38
C ASP A 66 -11.92 -6.99 10.33
N ILE A 67 -12.28 -5.77 9.90
CA ILE A 67 -13.23 -5.56 8.80
C ILE A 67 -12.70 -6.20 7.51
N ALA A 68 -11.45 -5.95 7.14
CA ALA A 68 -10.85 -6.54 5.94
C ALA A 68 -10.95 -8.08 5.93
N ARG A 69 -10.74 -8.71 7.10
CA ARG A 69 -10.85 -10.14 7.29
C ARG A 69 -12.31 -10.63 7.19
N GLU A 70 -13.23 -9.98 7.88
CA GLU A 70 -14.66 -10.31 7.90
C GLU A 70 -15.29 -10.21 6.52
N GLU A 71 -14.98 -9.12 5.80
CA GLU A 71 -15.47 -8.86 4.44
C GLU A 71 -14.68 -9.61 3.36
N LYS A 72 -13.62 -10.32 3.75
CA LYS A 72 -12.70 -11.02 2.84
C LYS A 72 -12.16 -10.10 1.74
N LEU A 73 -11.85 -8.86 2.08
CA LEU A 73 -11.24 -7.88 1.18
C LEU A 73 -9.73 -7.78 1.42
N PRO A 74 -8.94 -7.54 0.39
CA PRO A 74 -7.54 -7.17 0.58
C PRO A 74 -7.43 -5.83 1.31
N PHE A 75 -6.28 -5.62 1.96
CA PHE A 75 -5.99 -4.38 2.66
C PHE A 75 -4.92 -3.56 1.95
N MET A 76 -4.96 -2.22 2.12
CA MET A 76 -3.95 -1.29 1.64
C MET A 76 -3.39 -0.52 2.84
N ILE A 77 -2.09 -0.73 3.14
CA ILE A 77 -1.46 -0.25 4.37
C ILE A 77 -0.58 0.95 4.11
N HIS A 78 -0.88 2.02 4.83
CA HIS A 78 0.02 3.14 5.08
C HIS A 78 0.97 2.81 6.22
N SER A 79 2.26 3.13 6.05
CA SER A 79 3.23 3.02 7.13
C SER A 79 4.31 4.08 7.00
N ARG A 80 4.43 4.96 7.98
CA ARG A 80 5.44 6.02 8.00
C ARG A 80 6.04 6.16 9.39
N ASP A 81 7.38 5.99 9.49
CA ASP A 81 8.14 5.96 10.74
C ASP A 81 7.62 4.94 11.78
N ALA A 82 6.88 3.92 11.33
CA ALA A 82 6.19 2.91 12.14
C ALA A 82 6.48 1.46 11.68
N ALA A 83 7.67 1.22 11.14
CA ALA A 83 8.00 -0.04 10.45
C ALA A 83 7.78 -1.29 11.31
N GLU A 84 8.24 -1.26 12.57
CA GLU A 84 8.22 -2.40 13.48
C GLU A 84 6.78 -2.73 13.91
N ASP A 85 6.04 -1.73 14.40
CA ASP A 85 4.67 -1.90 14.86
C ASP A 85 3.73 -2.30 13.72
N THR A 86 3.91 -1.69 12.53
CA THR A 86 3.14 -2.09 11.34
C THR A 86 3.41 -3.54 10.98
N LEU A 87 4.68 -3.94 10.94
CA LEU A 87 5.06 -5.31 10.61
C LEU A 87 4.54 -6.32 11.64
N GLU A 88 4.56 -5.98 12.92
CA GLU A 88 4.05 -6.83 14.00
C GLU A 88 2.53 -7.06 13.86
N ILE A 89 1.77 -5.97 13.67
CA ILE A 89 0.32 -6.06 13.47
C ILE A 89 0.00 -6.87 12.21
N VAL A 90 0.69 -6.62 11.10
CA VAL A 90 0.46 -7.38 9.87
C VAL A 90 0.80 -8.86 10.07
N LYS A 91 1.90 -9.20 10.74
CA LYS A 91 2.25 -10.59 11.07
C LYS A 91 1.20 -11.27 11.94
N GLU A 92 0.62 -10.55 12.90
CA GLU A 92 -0.48 -11.06 13.72
C GLU A 92 -1.68 -11.43 12.85
N TYR A 93 -2.09 -10.53 11.95
CA TYR A 93 -3.25 -10.74 11.11
C TYR A 93 -3.02 -11.78 10.00
N MET A 94 -1.84 -11.83 9.41
CA MET A 94 -1.53 -12.84 8.38
C MET A 94 -1.49 -14.30 8.92
N LYS A 95 -1.52 -14.49 10.24
CA LYS A 95 -1.75 -15.80 10.87
C LYS A 95 -3.24 -16.17 10.94
N LYS A 96 -4.12 -15.20 10.74
CA LYS A 96 -5.57 -15.38 10.64
C LYS A 96 -5.89 -15.55 9.14
N ASP A 97 -7.08 -15.95 8.79
CA ASP A 97 -7.47 -16.16 7.38
C ASP A 97 -7.67 -14.82 6.65
N MET A 98 -6.55 -14.16 6.30
CA MET A 98 -6.52 -12.90 5.57
C MET A 98 -6.43 -13.11 4.06
N PHE A 99 -7.07 -12.25 3.31
CA PHE A 99 -7.09 -12.32 1.85
C PHE A 99 -5.79 -11.85 1.19
N GLY A 100 -4.94 -11.12 1.89
CA GLY A 100 -3.73 -10.47 1.39
C GLY A 100 -3.86 -8.95 1.31
N GLY A 101 -2.81 -8.29 0.81
CA GLY A 101 -2.83 -6.83 0.75
C GLY A 101 -1.59 -6.21 0.13
N ILE A 102 -1.58 -4.88 0.15
CA ILE A 102 -0.52 -4.02 -0.39
C ILE A 102 0.07 -3.21 0.76
N ILE A 103 1.39 -3.16 0.85
CA ILE A 103 2.09 -2.14 1.62
C ILE A 103 2.31 -0.97 0.67
N HIS A 104 1.45 0.04 0.83
CA HIS A 104 1.41 1.22 -0.02
C HIS A 104 2.67 2.08 0.16
N CYS A 105 3.10 2.73 -0.90
CA CYS A 105 4.25 3.66 -0.94
C CYS A 105 5.48 3.15 -0.17
N PHE A 106 5.85 1.87 -0.42
CA PHE A 106 6.88 1.19 0.34
C PHE A 106 8.21 1.96 0.33
N SER A 107 8.75 2.25 1.51
CA SER A 107 9.95 3.10 1.65
C SER A 107 10.97 2.58 2.67
N TYR A 108 10.74 1.41 3.27
CA TYR A 108 11.63 0.82 4.27
C TYR A 108 12.81 0.03 3.68
N SER A 109 13.53 -0.67 4.55
CA SER A 109 14.70 -1.46 4.15
C SER A 109 14.29 -2.77 3.47
N LYS A 110 15.27 -3.41 2.82
CA LYS A 110 15.09 -4.71 2.18
C LYS A 110 14.76 -5.84 3.18
N GLU A 111 15.20 -5.71 4.42
CA GLU A 111 14.89 -6.66 5.49
C GLU A 111 13.41 -6.64 5.84
N ILE A 112 12.84 -5.44 5.99
CA ILE A 112 11.39 -5.25 6.21
C ILE A 112 10.60 -5.71 4.99
N ALA A 113 11.06 -5.36 3.77
CA ALA A 113 10.44 -5.83 2.53
C ALA A 113 10.39 -7.36 2.47
N ALA A 114 11.48 -8.04 2.80
CA ALA A 114 11.56 -9.50 2.79
C ALA A 114 10.53 -10.16 3.72
N GLU A 115 10.22 -9.55 4.87
CA GLU A 115 9.20 -10.06 5.77
C GLU A 115 7.80 -9.98 5.15
N TYR A 116 7.44 -8.85 4.53
CA TYR A 116 6.16 -8.71 3.82
C TYR A 116 6.05 -9.66 2.62
N LEU A 117 7.12 -9.79 1.85
CA LEU A 117 7.17 -10.69 0.69
C LEU A 117 7.02 -12.17 1.08
N LYS A 118 7.63 -12.61 2.20
CA LYS A 118 7.43 -13.96 2.75
C LYS A 118 5.97 -14.26 3.12
N MET A 119 5.23 -13.25 3.50
CA MET A 119 3.80 -13.36 3.80
C MET A 119 2.90 -13.32 2.55
N GLY A 120 3.48 -13.22 1.34
CA GLY A 120 2.73 -13.17 0.09
C GLY A 120 2.12 -11.81 -0.22
N LEU A 121 2.52 -10.75 0.51
CA LEU A 121 2.01 -9.40 0.31
C LEU A 121 2.69 -8.70 -0.88
N TYR A 122 2.03 -7.68 -1.40
CA TYR A 122 2.53 -6.85 -2.49
C TYR A 122 3.15 -5.56 -1.96
N LEU A 123 4.19 -5.09 -2.64
CA LEU A 123 4.79 -3.79 -2.38
C LEU A 123 4.31 -2.78 -3.43
N GLY A 124 3.74 -1.67 -2.97
CA GLY A 124 3.41 -0.51 -3.79
C GLY A 124 4.68 0.28 -4.11
N ILE A 125 5.00 0.38 -5.39
CA ILE A 125 6.20 1.09 -5.88
C ILE A 125 5.76 2.29 -6.73
N GLY A 126 6.06 3.47 -6.23
CA GLY A 126 5.69 4.74 -6.85
C GLY A 126 6.86 5.59 -7.32
N GLY A 127 6.58 6.87 -7.53
CA GLY A 127 7.49 7.87 -8.10
C GLY A 127 8.84 8.01 -7.40
N VAL A 128 8.89 7.71 -6.10
CA VAL A 128 10.13 7.75 -5.29
C VAL A 128 11.23 6.87 -5.87
N LEU A 129 10.88 5.76 -6.55
CA LEU A 129 11.87 4.87 -7.19
C LEU A 129 12.80 5.62 -8.16
N THR A 130 12.29 6.66 -8.81
CA THR A 130 13.04 7.46 -9.79
C THR A 130 14.03 8.45 -9.15
N PHE A 131 13.91 8.72 -7.84
CA PHE A 131 14.72 9.73 -7.18
C PHE A 131 16.18 9.28 -7.04
N LYS A 132 17.10 10.25 -7.19
CA LYS A 132 18.55 9.98 -7.09
C LYS A 132 18.95 9.40 -5.74
N ASN A 133 18.32 9.86 -4.67
CA ASN A 133 18.59 9.47 -3.28
C ASN A 133 17.79 8.26 -2.78
N ALA A 134 16.94 7.64 -3.62
CA ALA A 134 16.11 6.49 -3.24
C ALA A 134 16.89 5.15 -3.21
N LYS A 135 18.09 5.15 -2.61
CA LYS A 135 18.98 3.97 -2.61
C LYS A 135 18.31 2.74 -2.00
N LYS A 136 17.68 2.89 -0.82
CA LYS A 136 16.99 1.78 -0.13
C LYS A 136 15.88 1.16 -1.00
N LEU A 137 15.04 2.00 -1.60
CA LEU A 137 13.93 1.52 -2.44
C LEU A 137 14.44 0.83 -3.71
N LYS A 138 15.54 1.30 -4.28
CA LYS A 138 16.19 0.63 -5.44
C LYS A 138 16.75 -0.75 -5.06
N GLU A 139 17.32 -0.89 -3.86
CA GLU A 139 17.75 -2.19 -3.33
C GLU A 139 16.55 -3.13 -3.14
N VAL A 140 15.44 -2.63 -2.61
CA VAL A 140 14.18 -3.40 -2.48
C VAL A 140 13.65 -3.79 -3.85
N ALA A 141 13.55 -2.85 -4.78
CA ALA A 141 13.08 -3.12 -6.12
C ALA A 141 13.94 -4.18 -6.83
N ALA A 142 15.25 -4.22 -6.57
CA ALA A 142 16.15 -5.23 -7.15
C ALA A 142 15.83 -6.64 -6.66
N ILE A 143 15.57 -6.83 -5.36
CA ILE A 143 15.36 -8.17 -4.75
C ILE A 143 13.91 -8.64 -4.78
N ALA A 144 12.93 -7.74 -4.74
CA ALA A 144 11.50 -8.10 -4.69
C ALA A 144 11.10 -8.86 -5.97
N PRO A 145 10.42 -10.01 -5.89
CA PRO A 145 9.88 -10.67 -7.07
C PRO A 145 8.92 -9.73 -7.81
N LEU A 146 9.04 -9.61 -9.14
CA LEU A 146 8.14 -8.76 -9.91
C LEU A 146 6.66 -9.16 -9.72
N SER A 147 6.41 -10.45 -9.46
CA SER A 147 5.07 -10.99 -9.17
C SER A 147 4.45 -10.50 -7.84
N GLN A 148 5.21 -9.77 -7.02
CA GLN A 148 4.74 -9.17 -5.76
C GLN A 148 4.93 -7.66 -5.73
N ILE A 149 5.02 -7.02 -6.90
CA ILE A 149 5.07 -5.56 -7.03
C ILE A 149 3.79 -5.08 -7.70
N VAL A 150 3.23 -3.98 -7.23
CA VAL A 150 2.21 -3.18 -7.91
C VAL A 150 2.75 -1.77 -8.12
N LEU A 151 2.38 -1.13 -9.24
CA LEU A 151 2.75 0.26 -9.49
C LEU A 151 1.67 1.19 -8.95
N GLU A 152 2.12 2.31 -8.42
CA GLU A 152 1.24 3.34 -7.86
C GLU A 152 1.76 4.75 -8.11
N THR A 153 1.00 5.76 -7.71
CA THR A 153 1.38 7.17 -7.90
C THR A 153 1.46 7.95 -6.61
N ASP A 154 0.63 7.68 -5.63
CA ASP A 154 0.37 8.56 -4.47
C ASP A 154 -0.04 9.98 -4.90
N CYS A 155 -0.75 10.10 -6.04
CA CYS A 155 -1.14 11.40 -6.57
C CYS A 155 -2.16 12.11 -5.65
N PRO A 156 -2.05 13.43 -5.47
CA PRO A 156 -1.27 14.40 -6.29
C PRO A 156 0.19 14.58 -5.87
N TYR A 157 0.70 13.77 -4.95
CA TYR A 157 2.06 13.85 -4.40
C TYR A 157 3.06 12.94 -5.14
N MET A 158 4.30 12.97 -4.74
CA MET A 158 5.37 12.02 -5.11
C MET A 158 5.60 11.88 -6.62
N ALA A 159 5.45 12.96 -7.40
CA ALA A 159 5.70 12.92 -8.84
C ALA A 159 7.12 12.40 -9.14
N PRO A 160 7.26 11.42 -10.07
CA PRO A 160 8.58 10.87 -10.46
C PRO A 160 9.42 11.90 -11.21
N GLU A 161 10.73 11.66 -11.30
CA GLU A 161 11.55 12.36 -12.28
C GLU A 161 11.08 12.01 -13.71
N PRO A 162 11.06 12.96 -14.65
CA PRO A 162 11.55 14.34 -14.55
C PRO A 162 10.51 15.34 -13.99
N ASN A 163 9.35 14.88 -13.55
CA ASN A 163 8.23 15.73 -13.12
C ASN A 163 8.25 16.06 -11.61
N ARG A 164 9.32 15.72 -10.90
CA ARG A 164 9.45 15.98 -9.47
C ARG A 164 9.19 17.45 -9.11
N GLY A 165 8.43 17.66 -8.01
CA GLY A 165 8.02 19.00 -7.58
C GLY A 165 6.80 19.55 -8.28
N ARG A 166 6.23 18.83 -9.25
CA ARG A 166 4.95 19.16 -9.89
C ARG A 166 3.82 18.30 -9.31
N ARG A 167 2.58 18.63 -9.62
CA ARG A 167 1.42 17.80 -9.30
C ARG A 167 1.54 16.45 -10.01
N ASN A 168 1.42 15.37 -9.26
CA ASN A 168 1.44 14.02 -9.80
C ASN A 168 0.07 13.59 -10.36
N SER A 169 0.09 12.61 -11.23
CA SER A 169 -1.10 11.93 -11.77
C SER A 169 -0.72 10.55 -12.32
N SER A 170 -1.71 9.71 -12.64
CA SER A 170 -1.51 8.40 -13.26
C SER A 170 -0.76 8.45 -14.61
N LEU A 171 -0.75 9.59 -15.29
CA LEU A 171 0.05 9.79 -16.51
C LEU A 171 1.56 9.68 -16.28
N ASN A 172 2.01 9.71 -15.04
CA ASN A 172 3.42 9.57 -14.67
C ASN A 172 3.83 8.11 -14.37
N LEU A 173 2.91 7.14 -14.35
CA LEU A 173 3.24 5.72 -14.15
C LEU A 173 4.28 5.16 -15.13
N PRO A 174 4.31 5.54 -16.42
CA PRO A 174 5.35 5.07 -17.32
C PRO A 174 6.78 5.33 -16.84
N TYR A 175 7.05 6.46 -16.19
CA TYR A 175 8.40 6.75 -15.64
C TYR A 175 8.77 5.81 -14.49
N VAL A 176 7.79 5.38 -13.69
CA VAL A 176 8.01 4.39 -12.62
C VAL A 176 8.28 3.03 -13.22
N ALA A 177 7.50 2.64 -14.24
CA ALA A 177 7.69 1.37 -14.96
C ALA A 177 9.07 1.30 -15.63
N GLU A 178 9.51 2.36 -16.30
CA GLU A 178 10.85 2.45 -16.91
C GLU A 178 11.97 2.33 -15.86
N ALA A 179 11.84 3.01 -14.71
CA ALA A 179 12.83 2.93 -13.66
C ALA A 179 12.90 1.51 -13.05
N LEU A 180 11.78 0.84 -12.86
CA LEU A 180 11.73 -0.54 -12.39
C LEU A 180 12.29 -1.51 -13.44
N ALA A 181 11.97 -1.31 -14.71
CA ALA A 181 12.48 -2.09 -15.83
C ALA A 181 14.02 -2.07 -15.90
N GLN A 182 14.61 -0.89 -15.76
CA GLN A 182 16.06 -0.72 -15.70
C GLN A 182 16.71 -1.51 -14.56
N ILE A 183 16.07 -1.50 -13.36
CA ILE A 183 16.57 -2.23 -12.18
C ILE A 183 16.47 -3.74 -12.40
N LYS A 184 15.39 -4.19 -13.04
CA LYS A 184 15.11 -5.62 -13.29
C LYS A 184 15.81 -6.18 -14.51
N GLY A 185 16.33 -5.34 -15.41
CA GLY A 185 16.93 -5.77 -16.67
C GLY A 185 15.91 -6.35 -17.67
N ILE A 186 14.69 -5.82 -17.68
CA ILE A 186 13.57 -6.21 -18.54
C ILE A 186 12.97 -4.97 -19.22
N THR A 187 11.94 -5.15 -20.05
CA THR A 187 11.26 -4.01 -20.71
C THR A 187 10.21 -3.36 -19.80
N ALA A 188 9.86 -2.10 -20.07
CA ALA A 188 8.79 -1.41 -19.34
C ALA A 188 7.42 -2.06 -19.60
N GLU A 189 7.20 -2.59 -20.80
CA GLU A 189 5.99 -3.32 -21.17
C GLU A 189 5.82 -4.59 -20.34
N GLU A 190 6.90 -5.34 -20.10
CA GLU A 190 6.90 -6.53 -19.22
C GLU A 190 6.58 -6.13 -17.78
N VAL A 191 7.17 -5.03 -17.27
CA VAL A 191 6.83 -4.51 -15.94
C VAL A 191 5.35 -4.18 -15.85
N ILE A 192 4.81 -3.41 -16.80
CA ILE A 192 3.40 -3.02 -16.82
C ILE A 192 2.50 -4.26 -16.85
N ALA A 193 2.76 -5.19 -17.76
CA ALA A 193 1.94 -6.39 -17.90
C ALA A 193 1.89 -7.23 -16.61
N VAL A 194 3.06 -7.47 -15.99
CA VAL A 194 3.11 -8.29 -14.77
C VAL A 194 2.48 -7.57 -13.57
N THR A 195 2.75 -6.27 -13.39
CA THR A 195 2.22 -5.52 -12.25
C THR A 195 0.72 -5.25 -12.37
N GLU A 196 0.19 -5.12 -13.59
CA GLU A 196 -1.25 -5.08 -13.86
C GLU A 196 -1.93 -6.40 -13.47
N GLU A 197 -1.37 -7.53 -13.88
CA GLU A 197 -1.90 -8.85 -13.50
C GLU A 197 -1.81 -9.10 -11.98
N ASN A 198 -0.78 -8.59 -11.32
CA ASN A 198 -0.69 -8.63 -9.85
C ASN A 198 -1.84 -7.86 -9.20
N ALA A 199 -2.10 -6.63 -9.65
CA ALA A 199 -3.19 -5.81 -9.16
C ALA A 199 -4.55 -6.48 -9.42
N LYS A 200 -4.78 -7.02 -10.62
CA LYS A 200 -6.01 -7.76 -10.96
C LYS A 200 -6.21 -8.96 -10.07
N ARG A 201 -5.18 -9.78 -9.86
CA ARG A 201 -5.23 -10.97 -9.02
C ARG A 201 -5.59 -10.67 -7.58
N LEU A 202 -5.09 -9.55 -7.05
CA LEU A 202 -5.35 -9.15 -5.67
C LEU A 202 -6.73 -8.48 -5.52
N LEU A 203 -7.07 -7.56 -6.42
CA LEU A 203 -8.19 -6.64 -6.25
C LEU A 203 -9.47 -7.10 -6.93
N PHE A 204 -9.37 -7.86 -8.02
CA PHE A 204 -10.54 -8.35 -8.77
C PHE A 204 -10.66 -9.86 -8.59
N ARG A 205 -11.54 -10.24 -7.68
CA ARG A 205 -11.84 -11.65 -7.44
C ARG A 205 -12.56 -12.24 -8.66
N ALA A 206 -12.03 -13.33 -9.19
CA ALA A 206 -12.74 -14.17 -10.13
C ALA A 206 -13.87 -14.93 -9.40
#